data_9d794e2cdfccbf32923a2299be490643
#
_entry.id   9d794e2cdfccbf32923a2299be490643
#
_cell.length_a   1.000
_cell.length_b   1.000
_cell.length_c   1.000
_cell.angle_alpha   90.00
_cell.angle_beta   90.00
_cell.angle_gamma   90.00
#
_symmetry.space_group_name_H-M   'P 1'
#
loop_
_entity.id
_entity.type
_entity.pdbx_description
1 polymer ?
#
loop_
_entity_poly.entity_id
_entity_poly.type
_entity_poly.pdbx_seq_one_letter_code
_entity_poly.pdbx_strand_id
1 'polypeptide(L)'
;MAASVVTKMFAALALVGVAASVGCATPGHWTDYTSVSVGRAAGGRIHRPIEMPTRGPGYKVPATWRERGNQWGTTELVATIERAAANVQQGRRRVTLGVADLSPKRGGKTIWHASHQSGRDVDLIFYAVNEQGRQLPPPEVEMVHFDEDGHPFVPRHMRATGYEEPTWSQRRFDDANNWALVEALLSDRSIRVQWIFVSSKLEQRLLRWAERHDRPRWVIEYGREVMKQPSARAPHDDHFHVRLYCSRADRELGCTDTGPIWHHEKKTYKYVGPERYEPTVTKALLSRPLFFLHG
;
A
#
# COMPACT_ATOMS: atom_id res chain seq x y z
N MET A 1 -60.04 32.12 57.16
CA MET A 1 -60.49 31.26 56.02
C MET A 1 -59.44 31.43 54.93
N ALA A 2 -58.54 30.46 54.82
CA ALA A 2 -57.42 30.49 53.90
C ALA A 2 -57.66 29.45 52.76
N ALA A 3 -57.71 29.94 51.53
CA ALA A 3 -57.82 29.08 50.36
C ALA A 3 -56.40 28.81 49.76
N SER A 4 -56.02 27.57 49.77
CA SER A 4 -54.77 27.07 49.24
C SER A 4 -54.90 26.94 47.72
N VAL A 5 -53.98 27.58 46.97
CA VAL A 5 -53.83 27.41 45.51
C VAL A 5 -52.75 26.42 45.27
N VAL A 6 -53.09 25.25 44.74
CA VAL A 6 -52.17 24.21 44.31
C VAL A 6 -51.79 24.50 42.87
N THR A 7 -50.54 24.92 42.65
CA THR A 7 -49.99 25.13 41.31
C THR A 7 -49.46 23.79 40.80
N LYS A 8 -50.06 23.24 39.74
CA LYS A 8 -49.57 22.04 39.02
C LYS A 8 -48.47 22.47 38.05
N MET A 9 -47.24 22.06 38.33
CA MET A 9 -46.12 22.12 37.37
C MET A 9 -46.24 20.95 36.39
N PHE A 10 -46.48 21.26 35.13
CA PHE A 10 -46.34 20.30 34.04
C PHE A 10 -44.86 20.28 33.63
N ALA A 11 -44.16 19.19 33.88
CA ALA A 11 -42.85 18.92 33.34
C ALA A 11 -43.00 18.46 31.89
N ALA A 12 -42.62 19.30 30.93
CA ALA A 12 -42.53 18.92 29.54
C ALA A 12 -41.22 18.10 29.33
N LEU A 13 -41.35 16.80 29.12
CA LEU A 13 -40.26 15.94 28.69
C LEU A 13 -40.00 16.22 27.21
N ALA A 14 -38.93 16.94 26.90
CA ALA A 14 -38.43 17.05 25.51
C ALA A 14 -37.74 15.78 25.12
N LEU A 15 -38.39 14.93 24.31
CA LEU A 15 -37.73 13.81 23.61
C LEU A 15 -36.83 14.41 22.53
N VAL A 16 -35.54 14.44 22.80
CA VAL A 16 -34.54 14.67 21.76
C VAL A 16 -34.40 13.38 20.94
N GLY A 17 -35.09 13.33 19.82
CA GLY A 17 -34.93 12.27 18.82
C GLY A 17 -33.54 12.36 18.19
N VAL A 18 -32.65 11.50 18.59
CA VAL A 18 -31.42 11.27 17.85
C VAL A 18 -31.81 10.61 16.52
N ALA A 19 -31.90 11.40 15.46
CA ALA A 19 -32.00 10.88 14.12
C ALA A 19 -30.68 10.18 13.82
N ALA A 20 -30.65 8.86 13.98
CA ALA A 20 -29.58 8.04 13.43
C ALA A 20 -29.65 8.16 11.90
N SER A 21 -28.81 9.00 11.34
CA SER A 21 -28.59 9.04 9.90
C SER A 21 -28.01 7.66 9.50
N VAL A 22 -28.87 6.82 8.94
CA VAL A 22 -28.44 5.61 8.24
C VAL A 22 -27.72 6.09 6.99
N GLY A 23 -26.44 6.42 7.14
CA GLY A 23 -25.56 6.73 6.02
C GLY A 23 -25.50 5.50 5.14
N CYS A 24 -25.86 5.63 3.87
CA CYS A 24 -25.63 4.59 2.87
C CYS A 24 -24.17 4.17 2.98
N ALA A 25 -23.93 2.91 3.34
CA ALA A 25 -22.60 2.39 3.50
C ALA A 25 -21.84 2.46 2.16
N THR A 26 -20.95 3.44 2.04
CA THR A 26 -20.06 3.52 0.88
C THR A 26 -19.10 2.33 0.93
N PRO A 27 -18.93 1.58 -0.18
CA PRO A 27 -18.03 0.45 -0.20
C PRO A 27 -16.57 0.86 0.05
N GLY A 28 -15.79 0.01 0.69
CA GLY A 28 -14.36 0.21 0.93
C GLY A 28 -13.94 -0.06 2.37
N HIS A 29 -12.65 0.07 2.62
CA HIS A 29 -12.07 -0.04 3.96
C HIS A 29 -12.22 1.27 4.75
N TRP A 30 -12.27 1.16 6.05
CA TRP A 30 -12.23 2.31 6.94
C TRP A 30 -10.78 2.78 7.14
N THR A 31 -10.62 4.06 7.48
CA THR A 31 -9.38 4.65 7.95
C THR A 31 -9.51 5.09 9.40
N ASP A 32 -8.39 5.29 10.09
CA ASP A 32 -8.32 5.88 11.41
C ASP A 32 -8.39 7.42 11.38
N TYR A 33 -8.56 8.02 10.21
CA TYR A 33 -8.60 9.47 9.95
C TYR A 33 -7.33 10.23 10.33
N THR A 34 -6.21 9.55 10.55
CA THR A 34 -4.94 10.21 10.89
C THR A 34 -4.31 10.91 9.71
N SER A 35 -4.51 10.36 8.50
CA SER A 35 -4.09 10.96 7.23
C SER A 35 -5.23 10.93 6.22
N VAL A 36 -5.23 11.86 5.27
CA VAL A 36 -6.30 11.98 4.26
C VAL A 36 -5.71 12.11 2.87
N SER A 37 -6.05 11.18 2.00
CA SER A 37 -5.81 11.26 0.56
C SER A 37 -6.91 12.09 -0.10
N VAL A 38 -6.55 13.01 -0.99
CA VAL A 38 -7.52 13.84 -1.74
C VAL A 38 -7.16 13.85 -3.22
N GLY A 39 -8.18 13.77 -4.07
CA GLY A 39 -8.02 13.75 -5.52
C GLY A 39 -7.59 12.38 -6.05
N ARG A 40 -6.92 12.37 -7.20
CA ARG A 40 -6.50 11.17 -7.92
C ARG A 40 -5.03 10.85 -7.64
N ALA A 41 -4.61 9.62 -7.91
CA ALA A 41 -3.21 9.22 -7.84
C ALA A 41 -2.27 10.09 -8.69
N ALA A 42 -2.76 10.57 -9.85
CA ALA A 42 -2.06 11.47 -10.79
C ALA A 42 -2.65 12.89 -10.79
N GLY A 43 -3.04 13.42 -9.66
CA GLY A 43 -3.64 14.75 -9.54
C GLY A 43 -4.26 14.95 -8.16
N GLY A 44 -3.51 14.58 -7.14
CA GLY A 44 -3.99 14.60 -5.77
C GLY A 44 -3.04 15.30 -4.81
N ARG A 45 -3.40 15.23 -3.56
CA ARG A 45 -2.63 15.71 -2.42
C ARG A 45 -2.90 14.84 -1.20
N ILE A 46 -2.07 15.00 -0.18
CA ILE A 46 -2.23 14.29 1.09
C ILE A 46 -2.21 15.29 2.25
N HIS A 47 -3.12 15.11 3.20
CA HIS A 47 -3.17 15.85 4.45
C HIS A 47 -2.73 14.95 5.60
N ARG A 48 -1.98 15.50 6.55
CA ARG A 48 -1.42 14.77 7.69
C ARG A 48 -0.71 13.48 7.28
N PRO A 49 0.22 13.55 6.32
CA PRO A 49 0.93 12.36 5.84
C PRO A 49 1.77 11.75 6.95
N ILE A 50 2.00 10.44 6.83
CA ILE A 50 2.97 9.72 7.65
C ILE A 50 4.25 9.55 6.83
N GLU A 51 5.38 9.84 7.45
CA GLU A 51 6.67 9.55 6.85
C GLU A 51 7.00 8.07 7.02
N MET A 52 7.40 7.42 5.92
CA MET A 52 7.89 6.04 5.96
C MET A 52 9.19 6.00 6.74
N PRO A 53 9.28 5.25 7.86
CA PRO A 53 10.54 5.11 8.58
C PRO A 53 11.62 4.52 7.67
N THR A 54 12.85 5.01 7.81
CA THR A 54 13.96 4.58 6.95
C THR A 54 14.32 3.10 7.09
N ARG A 55 13.93 2.47 8.19
CA ARG A 55 14.12 1.04 8.48
C ARG A 55 13.03 0.54 9.41
N GLY A 56 12.70 -0.75 9.26
CA GLY A 56 11.79 -1.47 10.13
C GLY A 56 11.93 -2.99 9.94
N PRO A 57 11.09 -3.78 10.61
CA PRO A 57 11.09 -5.23 10.45
C PRO A 57 10.88 -5.62 8.97
N GLY A 58 11.89 -6.23 8.36
CA GLY A 58 11.83 -6.75 7.00
C GLY A 58 11.98 -5.72 5.88
N TYR A 59 12.22 -4.44 6.15
CA TYR A 59 12.42 -3.43 5.10
C TYR A 59 13.47 -2.38 5.44
N LYS A 60 13.92 -1.71 4.39
CA LYS A 60 14.66 -0.44 4.46
C LYS A 60 14.30 0.46 3.27
N VAL A 61 14.47 1.76 3.45
CA VAL A 61 14.47 2.74 2.36
C VAL A 61 15.93 2.92 1.92
N PRO A 62 16.34 2.57 0.69
CA PRO A 62 17.71 2.75 0.24
C PRO A 62 18.10 4.23 0.08
N ALA A 63 19.41 4.51 0.01
CA ALA A 63 19.95 5.85 0.10
C ALA A 63 19.36 6.83 -0.93
N THR A 64 19.36 6.45 -2.21
CA THR A 64 18.84 7.29 -3.29
C THR A 64 17.42 7.76 -3.06
N TRP A 65 16.53 6.88 -2.62
CA TRP A 65 15.12 7.25 -2.42
C TRP A 65 14.89 8.08 -1.16
N ARG A 66 15.73 7.92 -0.13
CA ARG A 66 15.71 8.85 1.01
C ARG A 66 16.06 10.26 0.61
N GLU A 67 17.05 10.41 -0.27
CA GLU A 67 17.50 11.72 -0.78
C GLU A 67 16.46 12.41 -1.66
N ARG A 68 15.62 11.64 -2.37
CA ARG A 68 14.50 12.19 -3.16
C ARG A 68 13.41 12.84 -2.30
N GLY A 69 13.28 12.47 -1.03
CA GLY A 69 12.29 13.03 -0.11
C GLY A 69 10.84 12.64 -0.38
N ASN A 70 10.60 11.64 -1.23
CA ASN A 70 9.26 11.13 -1.57
C ASN A 70 8.85 9.97 -0.64
N GLN A 71 8.99 10.15 0.68
CA GLN A 71 8.77 9.06 1.65
C GLN A 71 7.45 9.22 2.43
N TRP A 72 6.46 9.92 1.86
CA TRP A 72 5.23 10.25 2.58
C TRP A 72 4.03 9.50 2.00
N GLY A 73 3.24 8.90 2.88
CA GLY A 73 2.04 8.16 2.50
C GLY A 73 0.88 8.37 3.47
N THR A 74 -0.26 7.76 3.15
CA THR A 74 -1.33 7.62 4.14
C THR A 74 -0.91 6.63 5.23
N THR A 75 -1.53 6.73 6.39
CA THR A 75 -1.32 5.80 7.51
C THR A 75 -1.52 4.36 7.06
N GLU A 76 -2.55 4.11 6.27
CA GLU A 76 -2.87 2.80 5.73
C GLU A 76 -1.76 2.26 4.83
N LEU A 77 -1.23 3.10 3.93
CA LEU A 77 -0.15 2.68 3.03
C LEU A 77 1.11 2.32 3.80
N VAL A 78 1.58 3.22 4.69
CA VAL A 78 2.79 2.99 5.48
C VAL A 78 2.65 1.75 6.34
N ALA A 79 1.54 1.62 7.09
CA ALA A 79 1.30 0.44 7.92
C ALA A 79 1.19 -0.86 7.10
N THR A 80 0.65 -0.80 5.87
CA THR A 80 0.59 -1.95 4.97
C THR A 80 1.98 -2.41 4.54
N ILE A 81 2.85 -1.47 4.15
CA ILE A 81 4.23 -1.77 3.79
C ILE A 81 4.96 -2.44 4.95
N GLU A 82 4.83 -1.90 6.16
CA GLU A 82 5.45 -2.44 7.37
C GLU A 82 4.98 -3.88 7.65
N ARG A 83 3.64 -4.12 7.59
CA ARG A 83 3.08 -5.46 7.82
C ARG A 83 3.49 -6.46 6.75
N ALA A 84 3.43 -6.06 5.47
CA ALA A 84 3.81 -6.93 4.37
C ALA A 84 5.28 -7.34 4.43
N ALA A 85 6.18 -6.38 4.69
CA ALA A 85 7.61 -6.65 4.82
C ALA A 85 7.91 -7.55 6.03
N ALA A 86 7.30 -7.29 7.18
CA ALA A 86 7.44 -8.11 8.38
C ALA A 86 6.92 -9.54 8.15
N ASN A 87 5.81 -9.70 7.43
CA ASN A 87 5.23 -10.98 7.08
C ASN A 87 6.18 -11.81 6.17
N VAL A 88 6.72 -11.18 5.12
CA VAL A 88 7.71 -11.86 4.25
C VAL A 88 8.96 -12.24 5.01
N GLN A 89 9.43 -11.40 5.94
CA GLN A 89 10.62 -11.71 6.76
C GLN A 89 10.37 -12.83 7.78
N GLN A 90 9.13 -13.07 8.19
CA GLN A 90 8.79 -14.04 9.22
C GLN A 90 9.31 -15.45 8.88
N GLY A 91 10.18 -15.99 9.74
CA GLY A 91 10.83 -17.28 9.49
C GLY A 91 11.96 -17.26 8.47
N ARG A 92 12.29 -16.10 7.88
CA ARG A 92 13.30 -15.95 6.81
C ARG A 92 14.34 -14.90 7.20
N ARG A 93 15.44 -15.34 7.80
CA ARG A 93 16.53 -14.42 8.16
C ARG A 93 17.15 -13.77 6.90
N ARG A 94 17.48 -12.46 6.99
CA ARG A 94 18.15 -11.65 5.96
C ARG A 94 17.30 -11.28 4.75
N VAL A 95 15.99 -11.51 4.75
CA VAL A 95 15.09 -10.98 3.73
C VAL A 95 14.76 -9.53 4.07
N THR A 96 15.04 -8.62 3.15
CA THR A 96 14.81 -7.18 3.35
C THR A 96 14.20 -6.57 2.10
N LEU A 97 12.99 -6.01 2.24
CA LEU A 97 12.31 -5.27 1.19
C LEU A 97 12.97 -3.89 0.99
N GLY A 98 13.24 -3.53 -0.25
CA GLY A 98 13.55 -2.15 -0.60
C GLY A 98 12.26 -1.35 -0.79
N VAL A 99 12.06 -0.30 0.00
CA VAL A 99 10.95 0.64 -0.19
C VAL A 99 11.49 1.88 -0.88
N ALA A 100 11.01 2.14 -2.09
CA ALA A 100 11.42 3.26 -2.91
C ALA A 100 10.49 4.47 -2.72
N ASP A 101 10.07 5.12 -3.81
CA ASP A 101 9.25 6.33 -3.70
C ASP A 101 7.80 6.02 -3.26
N LEU A 102 7.29 6.83 -2.35
CA LEU A 102 5.89 7.01 -2.02
C LEU A 102 5.41 8.33 -2.67
N SER A 103 5.12 9.34 -1.88
CA SER A 103 4.68 10.66 -2.35
C SER A 103 5.55 11.77 -1.74
N PRO A 104 5.58 12.97 -2.34
CA PRO A 104 6.02 14.16 -1.63
C PRO A 104 5.18 14.41 -0.38
N LYS A 105 5.71 15.13 0.60
CA LYS A 105 5.06 15.37 1.91
C LYS A 105 3.62 15.88 1.82
N ARG A 106 3.30 16.70 0.85
CA ARG A 106 1.95 17.22 0.63
C ARG A 106 1.23 16.60 -0.55
N GLY A 107 1.82 15.54 -1.14
CA GLY A 107 1.41 15.03 -2.43
C GLY A 107 1.74 16.01 -3.57
N GLY A 108 1.00 15.91 -4.66
CA GLY A 108 1.22 16.75 -5.85
C GLY A 108 2.33 16.22 -6.75
N LYS A 109 2.64 16.99 -7.79
CA LYS A 109 3.57 16.58 -8.85
C LYS A 109 4.99 16.37 -8.34
N THR A 110 5.64 15.35 -8.86
CA THR A 110 7.08 15.09 -8.72
C THR A 110 7.68 14.92 -10.11
N ILE A 111 8.98 15.17 -10.23
CA ILE A 111 9.71 14.97 -11.50
C ILE A 111 9.92 13.50 -11.82
N TRP A 112 9.75 12.61 -10.83
CA TRP A 112 10.05 11.18 -10.95
C TRP A 112 8.86 10.36 -11.42
N HIS A 113 7.62 10.80 -11.13
CA HIS A 113 6.42 9.99 -11.33
C HIS A 113 5.24 10.80 -11.87
N ALA A 114 4.49 10.21 -12.79
CA ALA A 114 3.23 10.75 -13.24
C ALA A 114 2.10 10.59 -12.19
N SER A 115 2.20 9.60 -11.33
CA SER A 115 1.34 9.37 -10.15
C SER A 115 2.12 9.66 -8.86
N HIS A 116 1.86 8.94 -7.75
CA HIS A 116 2.46 9.21 -6.44
C HIS A 116 2.11 10.58 -5.85
N GLN A 117 0.93 11.10 -6.20
CA GLN A 117 0.53 12.46 -5.83
C GLN A 117 -0.46 12.53 -4.67
N SER A 118 -0.96 11.39 -4.20
CA SER A 118 -2.03 11.35 -3.19
C SER A 118 -1.75 10.46 -1.98
N GLY A 119 -0.52 9.96 -1.83
CA GLY A 119 -0.10 9.14 -0.69
C GLY A 119 -0.61 7.71 -0.69
N ARG A 120 -1.12 7.21 -1.82
CA ARG A 120 -1.66 5.85 -1.97
C ARG A 120 -0.84 4.94 -2.89
N ASP A 121 0.23 5.46 -3.44
CA ASP A 121 1.16 4.75 -4.32
C ASP A 121 2.50 4.52 -3.62
N VAL A 122 3.13 3.38 -3.90
CA VAL A 122 4.49 3.05 -3.47
C VAL A 122 5.19 2.17 -4.48
N ASP A 123 6.47 2.40 -4.68
CA ASP A 123 7.36 1.53 -5.43
C ASP A 123 8.11 0.61 -4.47
N LEU A 124 7.97 -0.70 -4.68
CA LEU A 124 8.59 -1.77 -3.89
C LEU A 124 9.59 -2.52 -4.75
N ILE A 125 10.86 -2.42 -4.39
CA ILE A 125 11.97 -3.03 -5.13
C ILE A 125 11.87 -4.55 -5.06
N PHE A 126 12.03 -5.25 -6.18
CA PHE A 126 11.98 -6.70 -6.21
C PHE A 126 13.02 -7.33 -5.29
N TYR A 127 12.61 -8.38 -4.62
CA TYR A 127 13.55 -9.27 -3.95
C TYR A 127 14.41 -10.00 -4.98
N ALA A 128 15.69 -10.16 -4.66
CA ALA A 128 16.63 -10.88 -5.49
C ALA A 128 17.52 -11.82 -4.68
N VAL A 129 17.96 -12.88 -5.31
CA VAL A 129 18.94 -13.81 -4.79
C VAL A 129 20.20 -13.82 -5.68
N ASN A 130 21.30 -14.32 -5.15
CA ASN A 130 22.45 -14.65 -5.99
C ASN A 130 22.28 -16.04 -6.65
N GLU A 131 23.24 -16.44 -7.46
CA GLU A 131 23.24 -17.76 -8.16
C GLU A 131 23.15 -18.96 -7.21
N GLN A 132 23.59 -18.81 -5.97
CA GLN A 132 23.50 -19.85 -4.94
C GLN A 132 22.18 -19.76 -4.13
N GLY A 133 21.21 -18.97 -4.58
CA GLY A 133 19.92 -18.80 -3.91
C GLY A 133 19.96 -18.00 -2.60
N ARG A 134 21.07 -17.32 -2.28
CA ARG A 134 21.18 -16.50 -1.07
C ARG A 134 20.57 -15.14 -1.30
N GLN A 135 19.77 -14.69 -0.33
CA GLN A 135 19.14 -13.37 -0.36
C GLN A 135 20.16 -12.25 -0.50
N LEU A 136 19.88 -11.34 -1.41
CA LEU A 136 20.65 -10.11 -1.59
C LEU A 136 19.86 -8.91 -1.03
N PRO A 137 20.56 -7.94 -0.42
CA PRO A 137 19.90 -6.71 0.01
C PRO A 137 19.38 -5.94 -1.21
N PRO A 138 18.35 -5.09 -1.03
CA PRO A 138 17.94 -4.18 -2.10
C PRO A 138 19.09 -3.27 -2.50
N PRO A 139 19.20 -2.90 -3.80
CA PRO A 139 20.23 -1.99 -4.27
C PRO A 139 20.06 -0.59 -3.65
N GLU A 140 21.15 0.15 -3.50
CA GLU A 140 21.14 1.47 -2.87
C GLU A 140 20.90 2.60 -3.88
N VAL A 141 21.18 2.38 -5.16
CA VAL A 141 21.19 3.44 -6.17
C VAL A 141 20.12 3.25 -7.24
N GLU A 142 20.12 2.14 -7.95
CA GLU A 142 19.24 1.86 -9.07
C GLU A 142 18.50 0.53 -8.88
N MET A 143 17.27 0.44 -9.35
CA MET A 143 16.51 -0.80 -9.37
C MET A 143 17.01 -1.72 -10.47
N VAL A 144 17.04 -3.01 -10.20
CA VAL A 144 17.49 -4.03 -11.17
C VAL A 144 16.34 -4.44 -12.06
N HIS A 145 16.50 -4.29 -13.35
CA HIS A 145 15.55 -4.78 -14.35
C HIS A 145 15.70 -6.28 -14.56
N PHE A 146 14.59 -7.00 -14.63
CA PHE A 146 14.56 -8.45 -14.84
C PHE A 146 13.74 -8.85 -16.07
N ASP A 147 14.25 -9.81 -16.83
CA ASP A 147 13.55 -10.43 -17.95
C ASP A 147 12.55 -11.52 -17.51
N GLU A 148 11.92 -12.19 -18.48
CA GLU A 148 10.96 -13.29 -18.25
C GLU A 148 11.56 -14.50 -17.54
N ASP A 149 12.86 -14.70 -17.67
CA ASP A 149 13.60 -15.81 -17.03
C ASP A 149 14.15 -15.43 -15.66
N GLY A 150 13.91 -14.18 -15.24
CA GLY A 150 14.37 -13.63 -13.96
C GLY A 150 15.86 -13.29 -13.97
N HIS A 151 16.46 -13.14 -15.15
CA HIS A 151 17.83 -12.66 -15.29
C HIS A 151 17.85 -11.13 -15.33
N PRO A 152 18.87 -10.51 -14.76
CA PRO A 152 19.02 -9.06 -14.81
C PRO A 152 19.45 -8.61 -16.21
N PHE A 153 18.98 -7.45 -16.62
CA PHE A 153 19.43 -6.80 -17.84
C PHE A 153 19.51 -5.29 -17.68
N VAL A 154 20.36 -4.66 -18.47
CA VAL A 154 20.42 -3.20 -18.57
C VAL A 154 19.52 -2.76 -19.73
N PRO A 155 18.50 -1.93 -19.51
CA PRO A 155 17.62 -1.43 -20.57
C PRO A 155 18.39 -0.68 -21.66
N ARG A 156 17.88 -0.74 -22.90
CA ARG A 156 18.54 -0.13 -24.06
C ARG A 156 18.82 1.36 -23.87
N HIS A 157 17.91 2.10 -23.29
CA HIS A 157 18.06 3.54 -23.05
C HIS A 157 19.18 3.85 -22.04
N MET A 158 19.36 3.04 -21.02
CA MET A 158 20.45 3.16 -20.04
C MET A 158 21.80 2.81 -20.69
N ARG A 159 21.86 1.71 -21.46
CA ARG A 159 23.08 1.34 -22.22
C ARG A 159 23.51 2.43 -23.20
N ALA A 160 22.55 3.13 -23.82
CA ALA A 160 22.85 4.23 -24.74
C ALA A 160 23.53 5.43 -24.07
N THR A 161 23.45 5.55 -22.73
CA THR A 161 24.15 6.58 -21.94
C THR A 161 25.49 6.09 -21.38
N GLY A 162 25.93 4.90 -21.74
CA GLY A 162 27.14 4.28 -21.20
C GLY A 162 26.99 3.74 -19.77
N TYR A 163 25.75 3.58 -19.30
CA TYR A 163 25.50 3.01 -17.97
C TYR A 163 25.89 1.54 -17.91
N GLU A 164 26.75 1.24 -16.97
CA GLU A 164 27.15 -0.13 -16.62
C GLU A 164 26.93 -0.36 -15.13
N GLU A 165 26.28 -1.47 -14.78
CA GLU A 165 26.06 -1.85 -13.39
C GLU A 165 26.62 -3.25 -13.14
N PRO A 166 27.87 -3.36 -12.69
CA PRO A 166 28.57 -4.63 -12.57
C PRO A 166 27.92 -5.55 -11.50
N THR A 167 27.14 -5.01 -10.57
CA THR A 167 26.53 -5.82 -9.50
C THR A 167 25.24 -6.51 -9.93
N TRP A 168 24.61 -6.06 -11.02
CA TRP A 168 23.34 -6.63 -11.48
C TRP A 168 23.50 -8.08 -11.96
N SER A 169 24.58 -8.41 -12.63
CA SER A 169 24.84 -9.76 -13.15
C SER A 169 24.78 -10.85 -12.09
N GLN A 170 25.04 -10.51 -10.83
CA GLN A 170 24.99 -11.43 -9.69
C GLN A 170 23.58 -11.65 -9.13
N ARG A 171 22.56 -10.95 -9.64
CA ARG A 171 21.20 -11.01 -9.13
C ARG A 171 20.32 -11.90 -9.98
N ARG A 172 19.39 -12.57 -9.33
CA ARG A 172 18.31 -13.35 -9.94
C ARG A 172 17.01 -12.96 -9.25
N PHE A 173 15.94 -12.84 -10.03
CA PHE A 173 14.62 -12.55 -9.49
C PHE A 173 14.18 -13.64 -8.52
N ASP A 174 13.75 -13.25 -7.32
CA ASP A 174 13.33 -14.20 -6.29
C ASP A 174 11.81 -14.41 -6.35
N ASP A 175 11.39 -15.41 -7.13
CA ASP A 175 9.97 -15.72 -7.30
C ASP A 175 9.24 -15.91 -5.95
N ALA A 176 9.88 -16.63 -5.02
CA ALA A 176 9.27 -17.02 -3.76
C ALA A 176 8.98 -15.83 -2.85
N ASN A 177 9.94 -14.89 -2.70
CA ASN A 177 9.74 -13.73 -1.85
C ASN A 177 8.95 -12.63 -2.55
N ASN A 178 9.07 -12.47 -3.86
CA ASN A 178 8.23 -11.55 -4.63
C ASN A 178 6.76 -12.00 -4.61
N TRP A 179 6.47 -13.29 -4.77
CA TRP A 179 5.10 -13.78 -4.59
C TRP A 179 4.62 -13.65 -3.14
N ALA A 180 5.47 -13.94 -2.15
CA ALA A 180 5.09 -13.77 -0.74
C ALA A 180 4.72 -12.31 -0.41
N LEU A 181 5.38 -11.32 -1.05
CA LEU A 181 5.02 -9.92 -0.93
C LEU A 181 3.65 -9.64 -1.56
N VAL A 182 3.40 -10.12 -2.78
CA VAL A 182 2.08 -10.00 -3.43
C VAL A 182 1.00 -10.63 -2.56
N GLU A 183 1.22 -11.83 -2.06
CA GLU A 183 0.26 -12.53 -1.20
C GLU A 183 0.02 -11.78 0.11
N ALA A 184 1.05 -11.23 0.75
CA ALA A 184 0.92 -10.44 1.96
C ALA A 184 0.09 -9.16 1.73
N LEU A 185 0.33 -8.46 0.62
CA LEU A 185 -0.43 -7.27 0.23
C LEU A 185 -1.91 -7.58 -0.05
N LEU A 186 -2.17 -8.66 -0.81
CA LEU A 186 -3.53 -9.04 -1.19
C LEU A 186 -4.33 -9.67 -0.04
N SER A 187 -3.64 -10.24 0.96
CA SER A 187 -4.25 -10.83 2.14
C SER A 187 -4.50 -9.84 3.28
N ASP A 188 -3.97 -8.62 3.18
CA ASP A 188 -4.19 -7.59 4.20
C ASP A 188 -5.64 -7.10 4.16
N ARG A 189 -6.39 -7.42 5.23
CA ARG A 189 -7.81 -7.07 5.33
C ARG A 189 -8.06 -5.61 5.69
N SER A 190 -7.04 -4.90 6.13
CA SER A 190 -7.15 -3.50 6.55
C SER A 190 -7.10 -2.51 5.38
N ILE A 191 -6.72 -2.98 4.19
CA ILE A 191 -6.63 -2.17 2.97
C ILE A 191 -7.22 -2.93 1.77
N ARG A 192 -7.31 -2.22 0.65
CA ARG A 192 -7.65 -2.82 -0.64
C ARG A 192 -6.66 -2.39 -1.69
N VAL A 193 -5.99 -3.36 -2.30
CA VAL A 193 -5.07 -3.12 -3.41
C VAL A 193 -5.87 -2.90 -4.68
N GLN A 194 -5.65 -1.77 -5.35
CA GLN A 194 -6.24 -1.47 -6.65
C GLN A 194 -5.36 -1.97 -7.79
N TRP A 195 -4.06 -1.73 -7.71
CA TRP A 195 -3.09 -2.10 -8.73
C TRP A 195 -1.79 -2.59 -8.11
N ILE A 196 -1.19 -3.56 -8.76
CA ILE A 196 0.24 -3.90 -8.65
C ILE A 196 0.78 -3.82 -10.07
N PHE A 197 1.32 -2.65 -10.44
CA PHE A 197 1.93 -2.54 -11.75
C PHE A 197 3.25 -3.28 -11.78
N VAL A 198 3.37 -4.14 -12.76
CA VAL A 198 4.53 -5.01 -13.00
C VAL A 198 4.54 -5.42 -14.47
N SER A 199 5.69 -5.73 -15.05
CA SER A 199 5.77 -6.17 -16.44
C SER A 199 4.95 -7.44 -16.66
N SER A 200 4.30 -7.54 -17.81
CA SER A 200 3.47 -8.71 -18.16
C SER A 200 4.26 -10.03 -18.11
N LYS A 201 5.56 -9.99 -18.38
CA LYS A 201 6.45 -11.15 -18.32
C LYS A 201 6.66 -11.63 -16.89
N LEU A 202 6.93 -10.71 -15.96
CA LEU A 202 7.10 -11.02 -14.53
C LEU A 202 5.76 -11.35 -13.87
N GLU A 203 4.65 -10.71 -14.25
CA GLU A 203 3.29 -11.11 -13.85
C GLU A 203 3.05 -12.60 -14.14
N GLN A 204 3.24 -13.00 -15.41
CA GLN A 204 3.04 -14.38 -15.83
C GLN A 204 3.99 -15.35 -15.12
N ARG A 205 5.26 -14.95 -14.90
CA ARG A 205 6.23 -15.74 -14.16
C ARG A 205 5.76 -15.99 -12.73
N LEU A 206 5.34 -14.96 -12.03
CA LEU A 206 4.85 -15.03 -10.64
C LEU A 206 3.58 -15.88 -10.53
N LEU A 207 2.62 -15.71 -11.43
CA LEU A 207 1.40 -16.51 -11.45
C LEU A 207 1.69 -17.99 -11.68
N ARG A 208 2.56 -18.32 -12.67
CA ARG A 208 3.00 -19.71 -12.88
C ARG A 208 3.73 -20.28 -11.68
N TRP A 209 4.56 -19.48 -11.01
CA TRP A 209 5.24 -19.92 -9.80
C TRP A 209 4.24 -20.23 -8.70
N ALA A 210 3.27 -19.36 -8.46
CA ALA A 210 2.25 -19.52 -7.44
C ALA A 210 1.37 -20.76 -7.67
N GLU A 211 0.96 -21.00 -8.92
CA GLU A 211 0.19 -22.18 -9.30
C GLU A 211 0.98 -23.48 -9.05
N ARG A 212 2.26 -23.52 -9.42
CA ARG A 212 3.13 -24.70 -9.20
C ARG A 212 3.48 -24.98 -7.74
N HIS A 213 3.29 -23.98 -6.86
CA HIS A 213 3.57 -24.10 -5.42
C HIS A 213 2.28 -24.07 -4.58
N ASP A 214 1.14 -24.42 -5.19
CA ASP A 214 -0.16 -24.58 -4.53
C ASP A 214 -0.53 -23.38 -3.62
N ARG A 215 -0.22 -22.15 -4.10
CA ARG A 215 -0.60 -20.96 -3.33
C ARG A 215 -2.12 -20.78 -3.32
N PRO A 216 -2.70 -20.09 -2.32
CA PRO A 216 -4.15 -19.96 -2.19
C PRO A 216 -4.80 -19.45 -3.49
N ARG A 217 -5.72 -20.22 -4.05
CA ARG A 217 -6.33 -19.95 -5.36
C ARG A 217 -6.94 -18.56 -5.44
N TRP A 218 -7.60 -18.11 -4.38
CA TRP A 218 -8.22 -16.78 -4.35
C TRP A 218 -7.19 -15.65 -4.44
N VAL A 219 -5.96 -15.84 -3.91
CA VAL A 219 -4.86 -14.86 -4.04
C VAL A 219 -4.36 -14.83 -5.47
N ILE A 220 -4.22 -16.00 -6.11
CA ILE A 220 -3.80 -16.12 -7.51
C ILE A 220 -4.82 -15.41 -8.41
N GLU A 221 -6.11 -15.63 -8.19
CA GLU A 221 -7.19 -14.98 -8.95
C GLU A 221 -7.20 -13.46 -8.73
N TYR A 222 -7.02 -13.01 -7.48
CA TYR A 222 -6.93 -11.58 -7.18
C TYR A 222 -5.66 -10.97 -7.79
N GLY A 223 -4.51 -11.62 -7.65
CA GLY A 223 -3.27 -11.19 -8.29
C GLY A 223 -3.41 -11.04 -9.81
N ARG A 224 -4.08 -11.98 -10.47
CA ARG A 224 -4.38 -11.93 -11.91
C ARG A 224 -5.24 -10.73 -12.32
N GLU A 225 -6.11 -10.26 -11.42
CA GLU A 225 -6.89 -9.04 -11.67
C GLU A 225 -6.05 -7.77 -11.54
N VAL A 226 -5.24 -7.65 -10.48
CA VAL A 226 -4.59 -6.38 -10.09
C VAL A 226 -3.18 -6.22 -10.62
N MET A 227 -2.47 -7.30 -10.94
CA MET A 227 -1.14 -7.23 -11.55
C MET A 227 -1.28 -6.90 -13.04
N LYS A 228 -0.73 -5.77 -13.48
CA LYS A 228 -0.81 -5.30 -14.87
C LYS A 228 0.40 -4.48 -15.26
N GLN A 229 0.83 -4.63 -16.51
CA GLN A 229 1.76 -3.70 -17.11
C GLN A 229 1.01 -2.43 -17.54
N PRO A 230 1.38 -1.24 -17.04
CA PRO A 230 0.63 -0.01 -17.33
C PRO A 230 0.77 0.44 -18.79
N SER A 231 1.95 0.28 -19.38
CA SER A 231 2.21 0.57 -20.80
C SER A 231 3.53 -0.03 -21.26
N ALA A 232 3.74 -0.05 -22.58
CA ALA A 232 5.03 -0.48 -23.14
C ALA A 232 6.18 0.49 -22.83
N ARG A 233 5.87 1.77 -22.52
CA ARG A 233 6.87 2.80 -22.17
C ARG A 233 7.26 2.79 -20.70
N ALA A 234 6.45 2.17 -19.85
CA ALA A 234 6.69 2.01 -18.43
C ALA A 234 6.46 0.55 -18.06
N PRO A 235 7.40 -0.35 -18.38
CA PRO A 235 7.20 -1.79 -18.24
C PRO A 235 7.10 -2.26 -16.78
N HIS A 236 7.69 -1.56 -15.81
CA HIS A 236 7.78 -1.98 -14.41
C HIS A 236 8.41 -3.39 -14.31
N ASP A 237 9.57 -3.54 -14.91
CA ASP A 237 10.37 -4.76 -14.88
C ASP A 237 11.50 -4.71 -13.84
N ASP A 238 11.49 -3.67 -12.98
CA ASP A 238 12.47 -3.36 -11.94
C ASP A 238 11.86 -3.26 -10.53
N HIS A 239 10.53 -3.07 -10.40
CA HIS A 239 9.83 -2.96 -9.12
C HIS A 239 8.33 -3.29 -9.24
N PHE A 240 7.66 -3.47 -8.11
CA PHE A 240 6.21 -3.37 -8.02
C PHE A 240 5.81 -1.93 -7.71
N HIS A 241 4.99 -1.32 -8.56
CA HIS A 241 4.28 -0.11 -8.21
C HIS A 241 2.90 -0.50 -7.64
N VAL A 242 2.71 -0.33 -6.37
CA VAL A 242 1.48 -0.70 -5.67
C VAL A 242 0.61 0.53 -5.45
N ARG A 243 -0.68 0.41 -5.78
CA ARG A 243 -1.69 1.44 -5.51
C ARG A 243 -2.82 0.88 -4.68
N LEU A 244 -3.19 1.60 -3.63
CA LEU A 244 -4.38 1.31 -2.84
C LEU A 244 -5.60 2.05 -3.37
N TYR A 245 -6.79 1.46 -3.19
CA TYR A 245 -8.04 2.20 -3.31
C TYR A 245 -8.12 3.33 -2.29
N CYS A 246 -8.90 4.35 -2.60
CA CYS A 246 -9.32 5.33 -1.61
C CYS A 246 -10.00 4.62 -0.43
N SER A 247 -9.65 4.99 0.79
CA SER A 247 -10.45 4.60 1.94
C SER A 247 -11.87 5.16 1.81
N ARG A 248 -12.80 4.58 2.53
CA ARG A 248 -14.18 5.06 2.53
C ARG A 248 -14.27 6.51 3.02
N ALA A 249 -13.55 6.82 4.10
CA ALA A 249 -13.51 8.16 4.65
C ALA A 249 -12.85 9.17 3.70
N ASP A 250 -11.76 8.78 3.05
CA ASP A 250 -11.09 9.65 2.08
C ASP A 250 -11.98 9.98 0.87
N ARG A 251 -12.83 9.03 0.44
CA ARG A 251 -13.81 9.30 -0.63
C ARG A 251 -14.80 10.40 -0.25
N GLU A 252 -15.26 10.41 0.98
CA GLU A 252 -16.14 11.46 1.51
C GLU A 252 -15.42 12.82 1.54
N LEU A 253 -14.09 12.82 1.62
CA LEU A 253 -13.24 14.02 1.62
C LEU A 253 -12.65 14.36 0.24
N GLY A 254 -13.10 13.67 -0.82
CA GLY A 254 -12.75 13.99 -2.21
C GLY A 254 -11.64 13.13 -2.82
N CYS A 255 -11.26 12.02 -2.21
CA CYS A 255 -10.43 11.01 -2.85
C CYS A 255 -11.18 10.34 -3.99
N THR A 256 -10.53 10.16 -5.13
CA THR A 256 -11.14 9.57 -6.32
C THR A 256 -10.26 8.45 -6.87
N ASP A 257 -10.83 7.27 -7.00
CA ASP A 257 -10.21 6.17 -7.71
C ASP A 257 -10.38 6.34 -9.23
N THR A 258 -9.31 6.10 -9.95
CA THR A 258 -9.33 6.02 -11.42
C THR A 258 -9.03 4.58 -11.81
N GLY A 259 -9.91 3.99 -12.62
CA GLY A 259 -9.80 2.61 -13.06
C GLY A 259 -10.95 1.73 -12.57
N PRO A 260 -10.85 0.41 -12.79
CA PRO A 260 -11.92 -0.52 -12.46
C PRO A 260 -12.05 -0.74 -10.95
N ILE A 261 -13.25 -1.09 -10.53
CA ILE A 261 -13.48 -1.81 -9.28
C ILE A 261 -13.41 -3.29 -9.62
N TRP A 262 -12.34 -3.95 -9.20
CA TRP A 262 -12.08 -5.34 -9.50
C TRP A 262 -13.12 -6.28 -8.90
N HIS A 263 -13.24 -7.49 -9.46
CA HIS A 263 -14.23 -8.47 -9.03
C HIS A 263 -14.06 -8.89 -7.56
N HIS A 264 -12.82 -9.05 -7.10
CA HIS A 264 -12.53 -9.39 -5.70
C HIS A 264 -12.94 -8.28 -4.75
N GLU A 265 -12.77 -7.03 -5.16
CA GLU A 265 -13.24 -5.88 -4.41
C GLU A 265 -14.77 -5.85 -4.36
N LYS A 266 -15.47 -6.08 -5.47
CA LYS A 266 -16.94 -6.16 -5.52
C LYS A 266 -17.50 -7.26 -4.61
N LYS A 267 -16.85 -8.42 -4.53
CA LYS A 267 -17.25 -9.50 -3.61
C LYS A 267 -17.12 -9.07 -2.16
N THR A 268 -16.03 -8.41 -1.81
CA THR A 268 -15.79 -7.94 -0.45
C THR A 268 -16.85 -6.94 0.00
N TYR A 269 -17.34 -6.07 -0.89
CA TYR A 269 -18.43 -5.14 -0.60
C TYR A 269 -19.73 -5.81 -0.17
N LYS A 270 -20.03 -7.00 -0.67
CA LYS A 270 -21.26 -7.70 -0.33
C LYS A 270 -21.25 -8.38 1.04
N TYR A 271 -20.06 -8.64 1.59
CA TYR A 271 -19.89 -9.51 2.76
C TYR A 271 -19.30 -8.84 3.99
N VAL A 272 -18.74 -7.67 3.86
CA VAL A 272 -18.19 -6.93 4.98
C VAL A 272 -19.18 -5.83 5.38
N GLY A 273 -20.23 -6.22 6.08
CA GLY A 273 -21.04 -5.26 6.84
C GLY A 273 -20.19 -4.61 7.92
N PRO A 274 -20.56 -3.39 8.38
CA PRO A 274 -19.83 -2.64 9.39
C PRO A 274 -19.60 -3.41 10.70
N GLU A 275 -20.36 -4.44 10.98
CA GLU A 275 -20.31 -5.22 12.22
C GLU A 275 -19.16 -6.26 12.26
N ARG A 276 -18.43 -6.50 11.17
CA ARG A 276 -17.32 -7.46 11.13
C ARG A 276 -15.95 -6.84 11.00
N TYR A 277 -15.85 -5.54 10.96
CA TYR A 277 -14.60 -4.83 10.99
C TYR A 277 -14.19 -4.56 12.44
N GLU A 278 -13.56 -5.55 13.06
CA GLU A 278 -12.67 -5.24 14.18
C GLU A 278 -11.39 -4.65 13.58
N PRO A 279 -11.08 -3.37 13.82
CA PRO A 279 -9.80 -2.83 13.44
C PRO A 279 -8.76 -3.63 14.23
N THR A 280 -8.03 -4.48 13.52
CA THR A 280 -6.79 -5.04 14.07
C THR A 280 -5.80 -3.87 14.07
N VAL A 281 -6.09 -2.88 14.89
CA VAL A 281 -5.11 -1.90 15.30
C VAL A 281 -4.09 -2.73 16.06
N THR A 282 -3.03 -3.07 15.37
CA THR A 282 -1.96 -3.86 15.95
C THR A 282 -1.54 -3.13 17.22
N LYS A 283 -1.52 -3.81 18.37
CA LYS A 283 -1.02 -3.28 19.65
C LYS A 283 0.31 -2.54 19.50
N ALA A 284 1.06 -2.80 18.43
CA ALA A 284 2.29 -2.13 18.06
C ALA A 284 2.13 -0.62 17.74
N LEU A 285 0.99 -0.17 17.21
CA LEU A 285 0.75 1.27 16.98
C LEU A 285 0.30 1.97 18.27
N LEU A 286 -0.37 1.25 19.19
CA LEU A 286 -0.78 1.79 20.48
C LEU A 286 0.34 1.76 21.51
N SER A 287 1.42 1.01 21.31
CA SER A 287 2.57 0.93 22.22
C SER A 287 3.68 1.94 21.94
N ARG A 288 3.55 2.79 20.93
CA ARG A 288 4.46 3.93 20.78
C ARG A 288 4.10 4.99 21.82
N PRO A 289 4.98 5.31 22.79
CA PRO A 289 4.71 6.39 23.72
C PRO A 289 4.57 7.68 22.92
N LEU A 290 3.46 8.38 23.13
CA LEU A 290 3.30 9.76 22.70
C LEU A 290 4.35 10.58 23.45
N PHE A 291 5.47 10.87 22.80
CA PHE A 291 6.39 11.88 23.30
C PHE A 291 5.70 13.24 23.17
N PHE A 292 5.08 13.67 24.25
CA PHE A 292 4.76 15.09 24.42
C PHE A 292 6.09 15.81 24.58
N LEU A 293 6.52 16.51 23.53
CA LEU A 293 7.52 17.55 23.66
C LEU A 293 6.86 18.73 24.37
N HIS A 294 7.17 18.86 25.66
CA HIS A 294 7.06 20.10 26.38
C HIS A 294 8.34 20.89 26.08
N GLY A 295 8.16 22.09 25.52
CA GLY A 295 9.23 23.04 25.23
C GLY A 295 8.71 24.12 24.29
#